data_5eedd92a6f49a121180e36fce03a5395
#
_entry.id   5eedd92a6f49a121180e36fce03a5395
#
_cell.length_a   1.000
_cell.length_b   1.000
_cell.length_c   1.000
_cell.angle_alpha   90.00
_cell.angle_beta   90.00
_cell.angle_gamma   90.00
#
_symmetry.space_group_name_H-M   'P 1'
#
loop_
_entity.id
_entity.type
_entity.pdbx_description
1 polymer ?
#
loop_
_entity_poly.entity_id
_entity_poly.type
_entity_poly.pdbx_seq_one_letter_code
_entity_poly.pdbx_strand_id
1 'polypeptide(L)'
;MKNQIAAATARLRHFLAILSLPVLGACAAAVPQLEPEQFVNGIPFSQIVDGYGILQDGEFSLPPVPPEYLQGVNRRAVVPYTGYQSAGTIEIDPHAKFLYWVQSDGMAIRYPIAVGREGRGMSGETVIRRKVEWPGWTPTANMLRREPAIYGPFAGGVPGGLASPLGARALYLYRGGRDTYYRIHGTNDMSSIGNSGSAGCIRMFNHDAIDLFDRVPLGTRVVVRTYADSVRIEGEALANRGVELPPVYVDPQQVYAAVAAQNARHGNLNDGVVNEVR
;
A
#
# COMPACT_ATOMS: atom_id res chain seq x y z
N MET A 1 -112.58 20.61 32.50
CA MET A 1 -112.43 20.29 33.92
C MET A 1 -110.96 19.95 34.21
N LYS A 2 -110.37 20.66 35.19
CA LYS A 2 -109.16 20.42 35.95
C LYS A 2 -107.85 20.29 35.18
N ASN A 3 -107.07 21.36 35.12
CA ASN A 3 -106.00 21.78 36.00
C ASN A 3 -104.97 20.67 36.31
N GLN A 4 -103.75 20.89 35.90
CA GLN A 4 -102.64 21.08 36.85
C GLN A 4 -101.40 21.66 36.17
N ILE A 5 -100.84 22.64 36.79
CA ILE A 5 -99.64 23.37 36.53
C ILE A 5 -98.46 22.55 37.12
N ALA A 6 -97.45 22.35 36.41
CA ALA A 6 -96.16 21.90 36.99
C ALA A 6 -95.00 22.71 36.44
N ALA A 7 -94.35 23.43 37.35
CA ALA A 7 -93.22 24.30 37.10
C ALA A 7 -91.97 23.49 36.80
N ALA A 8 -91.32 23.81 35.73
CA ALA A 8 -89.99 23.21 35.39
C ALA A 8 -88.91 24.27 35.67
N THR A 9 -88.08 23.97 36.67
CA THR A 9 -86.91 24.74 37.07
C THR A 9 -85.84 24.55 36.04
N ALA A 10 -85.43 25.62 35.37
CA ALA A 10 -84.30 25.65 34.46
C ALA A 10 -83.00 25.56 35.25
N ARG A 11 -82.23 24.45 35.05
CA ARG A 11 -80.89 24.33 35.51
C ARG A 11 -79.95 24.81 34.40
N LEU A 12 -79.34 25.97 34.64
CA LEU A 12 -78.27 26.53 33.81
C LEU A 12 -77.03 25.67 33.93
N ARG A 13 -76.75 24.88 32.90
CA ARG A 13 -75.49 24.13 32.81
C ARG A 13 -74.46 25.02 32.13
N HIS A 14 -73.42 25.44 32.90
CA HIS A 14 -72.24 26.09 32.39
C HIS A 14 -71.39 25.03 31.63
N PHE A 15 -71.31 25.14 30.30
CA PHE A 15 -70.30 24.41 29.49
C PHE A 15 -69.00 25.16 29.58
N LEU A 16 -68.08 24.59 30.34
CA LEU A 16 -66.68 25.02 30.31
C LEU A 16 -66.07 24.48 29.00
N ALA A 17 -65.91 25.34 28.00
CA ALA A 17 -65.18 25.00 26.79
C ALA A 17 -63.67 24.97 27.13
N ILE A 18 -63.08 23.75 27.26
CA ILE A 18 -61.66 23.55 27.38
C ILE A 18 -61.07 23.76 25.98
N LEU A 19 -60.43 24.91 25.79
CA LEU A 19 -59.66 25.21 24.58
C LEU A 19 -58.40 24.42 24.62
N SER A 20 -58.35 23.25 23.96
CA SER A 20 -57.14 22.47 23.75
C SER A 20 -56.31 23.15 22.67
N LEU A 21 -55.23 23.85 23.08
CA LEU A 21 -54.19 24.28 22.17
C LEU A 21 -53.45 23.04 21.65
N PRO A 22 -53.27 22.87 20.33
CA PRO A 22 -52.36 21.86 19.81
C PRO A 22 -50.94 22.26 20.17
N VAL A 23 -50.26 21.45 20.99
CA VAL A 23 -48.83 21.52 21.18
C VAL A 23 -48.21 21.06 19.86
N LEU A 24 -47.77 21.99 19.02
CA LEU A 24 -46.91 21.73 17.89
C LEU A 24 -45.58 21.23 18.46
N GLY A 25 -45.43 19.91 18.56
CA GLY A 25 -44.18 19.28 18.82
C GLY A 25 -43.23 19.58 17.66
N ALA A 26 -42.33 20.55 17.85
CA ALA A 26 -41.22 20.73 16.96
C ALA A 26 -40.36 19.45 17.04
N CYS A 27 -40.45 18.61 16.02
CA CYS A 27 -39.44 17.59 15.78
C CYS A 27 -38.12 18.32 15.52
N ALA A 28 -37.36 18.61 16.58
CA ALA A 28 -35.96 18.94 16.42
C ALA A 28 -35.28 17.71 15.80
N ALA A 29 -35.01 17.80 14.50
CA ALA A 29 -34.18 16.81 13.86
C ALA A 29 -32.87 16.74 14.67
N ALA A 30 -32.59 15.60 15.27
CA ALA A 30 -31.32 15.35 15.96
C ALA A 30 -30.21 15.62 14.96
N VAL A 31 -29.40 16.65 15.20
CA VAL A 31 -28.18 16.87 14.44
C VAL A 31 -27.35 15.60 14.63
N PRO A 32 -26.96 14.92 13.55
CA PRO A 32 -26.10 13.74 13.68
C PRO A 32 -24.85 14.16 14.45
N GLN A 33 -24.70 13.62 15.65
CA GLN A 33 -23.42 13.75 16.36
C GLN A 33 -22.41 12.99 15.50
N LEU A 34 -21.50 13.71 14.85
CA LEU A 34 -20.35 13.12 14.20
C LEU A 34 -19.56 12.40 15.28
N GLU A 35 -19.44 11.07 15.15
CA GLU A 35 -18.55 10.30 16.00
C GLU A 35 -17.15 10.89 15.91
N PRO A 36 -16.41 10.97 17.02
CA PRO A 36 -15.05 11.49 16.99
C PRO A 36 -14.21 10.68 15.98
N GLU A 37 -13.56 11.38 15.07
CA GLU A 37 -12.74 10.74 14.04
C GLU A 37 -11.65 9.90 14.69
N GLN A 38 -11.59 8.62 14.32
CA GLN A 38 -10.58 7.70 14.80
C GLN A 38 -9.30 7.86 13.96
N PHE A 39 -8.15 7.76 14.60
CA PHE A 39 -6.85 7.86 13.96
C PHE A 39 -6.10 6.53 14.05
N VAL A 40 -5.43 6.16 12.99
CA VAL A 40 -4.53 5.01 12.93
C VAL A 40 -3.16 5.51 12.50
N ASN A 41 -2.16 5.41 13.38
CA ASN A 41 -0.82 5.96 13.15
C ASN A 41 -0.82 7.43 12.70
N GLY A 42 -1.70 8.24 13.28
CA GLY A 42 -1.85 9.65 12.93
C GLY A 42 -2.64 9.93 11.65
N ILE A 43 -3.14 8.91 10.96
CA ILE A 43 -3.96 9.05 9.75
C ILE A 43 -5.43 8.95 10.17
N PRO A 44 -6.29 9.92 9.82
CA PRO A 44 -7.73 9.83 10.03
C PRO A 44 -8.29 8.58 9.33
N PHE A 45 -9.14 7.82 10.03
CA PHE A 45 -9.72 6.59 9.46
C PHE A 45 -10.46 6.85 8.14
N SER A 46 -11.11 8.00 8.03
CA SER A 46 -11.80 8.45 6.80
C SER A 46 -10.85 8.66 5.60
N GLN A 47 -9.55 8.80 5.82
CA GLN A 47 -8.54 9.02 4.79
C GLN A 47 -7.77 7.75 4.42
N ILE A 48 -8.01 6.62 5.10
CA ILE A 48 -7.39 5.35 4.77
C ILE A 48 -7.94 4.87 3.43
N VAL A 49 -7.04 4.69 2.47
CA VAL A 49 -7.39 4.20 1.12
C VAL A 49 -7.61 2.69 1.16
N ASP A 50 -8.68 2.23 0.53
CA ASP A 50 -9.02 0.81 0.46
C ASP A 50 -7.86 -0.02 -0.14
N GLY A 51 -7.57 -1.16 0.51
CA GLY A 51 -6.43 -2.02 0.16
C GLY A 51 -5.07 -1.54 0.67
N TYR A 52 -5.02 -0.38 1.39
CA TYR A 52 -3.79 0.20 1.94
C TYR A 52 -3.91 0.53 3.43
N GLY A 53 -4.89 -0.05 4.11
CA GLY A 53 -5.09 0.07 5.56
C GLY A 53 -4.10 -0.75 6.37
N ILE A 54 -4.38 -0.92 7.67
CA ILE A 54 -3.61 -1.85 8.50
C ILE A 54 -3.71 -3.25 7.88
N LEU A 55 -2.56 -3.90 7.71
CA LEU A 55 -2.49 -5.27 7.20
C LEU A 55 -1.71 -6.14 8.18
N GLN A 56 -2.39 -7.16 8.74
CA GLN A 56 -1.72 -8.18 9.54
C GLN A 56 -1.17 -9.25 8.61
N ASP A 57 0.14 -9.51 8.69
CA ASP A 57 0.83 -10.49 7.87
C ASP A 57 1.76 -11.33 8.75
N GLY A 58 1.29 -12.50 9.16
CA GLY A 58 1.92 -13.31 10.19
C GLY A 58 2.04 -12.55 11.50
N GLU A 59 3.25 -12.44 12.00
CA GLU A 59 3.57 -11.71 13.23
C GLU A 59 3.73 -10.19 13.04
N PHE A 60 3.80 -9.72 11.79
CA PHE A 60 4.01 -8.32 11.47
C PHE A 60 2.70 -7.60 11.21
N SER A 61 2.55 -6.41 11.78
CA SER A 61 1.45 -5.51 11.50
C SER A 61 1.95 -4.32 10.69
N LEU A 62 1.58 -4.27 9.42
CA LEU A 62 1.90 -3.15 8.56
C LEU A 62 0.99 -1.97 8.87
N PRO A 63 1.53 -0.77 9.05
CA PRO A 63 0.73 0.44 9.17
C PRO A 63 0.04 0.76 7.84
N PRO A 64 -1.03 1.58 7.85
CA PRO A 64 -1.60 2.08 6.62
C PRO A 64 -0.58 2.88 5.81
N VAL A 65 -0.71 2.85 4.49
CA VAL A 65 0.06 3.74 3.63
C VAL A 65 -0.53 5.14 3.71
N PRO A 66 0.26 6.17 4.04
CA PRO A 66 -0.22 7.55 4.11
C PRO A 66 -0.84 8.01 2.78
N PRO A 67 -2.01 8.68 2.81
CA PRO A 67 -2.77 9.05 1.62
C PRO A 67 -1.99 9.93 0.64
N GLU A 68 -1.04 10.72 1.11
CA GLU A 68 -0.18 11.58 0.29
C GLU A 68 0.67 10.78 -0.71
N TYR A 69 1.01 9.52 -0.41
CA TYR A 69 1.75 8.64 -1.32
C TYR A 69 0.86 7.92 -2.34
N LEU A 70 -0.47 7.93 -2.14
CA LEU A 70 -1.46 7.21 -2.96
C LEU A 70 -2.22 8.12 -3.93
N GLN A 71 -1.68 9.30 -4.23
CA GLN A 71 -2.37 10.27 -5.08
C GLN A 71 -2.40 9.86 -6.56
N GLY A 72 -3.51 10.14 -7.22
CA GLY A 72 -3.70 9.93 -8.65
C GLY A 72 -3.46 8.46 -9.06
N VAL A 73 -2.47 8.26 -9.93
CA VAL A 73 -2.12 6.93 -10.47
C VAL A 73 -1.19 6.12 -9.56
N ASN A 74 -0.78 6.67 -8.42
CA ASN A 74 0.22 6.07 -7.53
C ASN A 74 -0.40 5.07 -6.55
N ARG A 75 -1.37 4.30 -7.00
CA ARG A 75 -2.02 3.21 -6.26
C ARG A 75 -2.34 2.04 -7.19
N ARG A 76 -2.48 0.84 -6.62
CA ARG A 76 -2.91 -0.35 -7.36
C ARG A 76 -4.27 -0.12 -8.00
N ALA A 77 -4.41 -0.58 -9.26
CA ALA A 77 -5.67 -0.52 -9.98
C ALA A 77 -5.76 -1.64 -11.02
N VAL A 78 -6.97 -2.13 -11.27
CA VAL A 78 -7.27 -2.95 -12.44
C VAL A 78 -7.48 -2.01 -13.61
N VAL A 79 -6.73 -2.23 -14.69
CA VAL A 79 -6.73 -1.35 -15.87
C VAL A 79 -6.81 -2.18 -17.17
N PRO A 80 -7.38 -1.65 -18.26
CA PRO A 80 -7.21 -2.26 -19.59
C PRO A 80 -5.71 -2.41 -19.90
N TYR A 81 -5.33 -3.59 -20.38
CA TYR A 81 -3.94 -3.84 -20.76
C TYR A 81 -3.74 -3.61 -22.25
N THR A 82 -2.91 -2.65 -22.58
CA THR A 82 -2.60 -2.24 -23.97
C THR A 82 -1.18 -2.60 -24.40
N GLY A 83 -0.48 -3.37 -23.57
CA GLY A 83 0.86 -3.89 -23.87
C GLY A 83 0.84 -5.15 -24.76
N TYR A 84 2.00 -5.80 -24.90
CA TYR A 84 2.18 -6.92 -25.84
C TYR A 84 2.37 -8.27 -25.15
N GLN A 85 2.38 -8.30 -23.83
CA GLN A 85 2.69 -9.52 -23.10
C GLN A 85 1.42 -10.40 -22.94
N SER A 86 1.63 -11.69 -22.94
CA SER A 86 0.57 -12.66 -22.69
C SER A 86 0.13 -12.64 -21.23
N ALA A 87 -1.09 -13.08 -20.95
CA ALA A 87 -1.58 -13.33 -19.62
C ALA A 87 -0.60 -14.19 -18.78
N GLY A 88 -0.49 -13.90 -17.50
CA GLY A 88 0.46 -14.56 -16.60
C GLY A 88 1.90 -14.03 -16.71
N THR A 89 2.11 -12.91 -17.42
CA THR A 89 3.41 -12.23 -17.49
C THR A 89 3.38 -10.99 -16.59
N ILE A 90 4.49 -10.70 -15.94
CA ILE A 90 4.75 -9.39 -15.35
C ILE A 90 5.45 -8.52 -16.38
N GLU A 91 4.89 -7.35 -16.68
CA GLU A 91 5.58 -6.32 -17.47
C GLU A 91 5.95 -5.15 -16.57
N ILE A 92 7.24 -4.78 -16.56
CA ILE A 92 7.76 -3.64 -15.81
C ILE A 92 8.00 -2.48 -16.75
N ASP A 93 7.40 -1.35 -16.46
CA ASP A 93 7.69 -0.07 -17.09
C ASP A 93 8.53 0.81 -16.13
N PRO A 94 9.86 0.80 -16.26
CA PRO A 94 10.73 1.58 -15.39
C PRO A 94 10.65 3.09 -15.66
N HIS A 95 10.05 3.49 -16.77
CA HIS A 95 9.90 4.87 -17.20
C HIS A 95 8.64 5.49 -16.60
N ALA A 96 7.48 4.85 -16.83
CA ALA A 96 6.21 5.26 -16.23
C ALA A 96 6.06 4.86 -14.75
N LYS A 97 7.04 4.13 -14.19
CA LYS A 97 7.02 3.67 -12.80
C LYS A 97 5.82 2.80 -12.48
N PHE A 98 5.55 1.82 -13.37
CA PHE A 98 4.50 0.84 -13.21
C PHE A 98 5.01 -0.59 -13.36
N LEU A 99 4.35 -1.50 -12.67
CA LEU A 99 4.42 -2.94 -12.89
C LEU A 99 3.01 -3.42 -13.22
N TYR A 100 2.88 -4.22 -14.27
CA TYR A 100 1.62 -4.82 -14.71
C TYR A 100 1.66 -6.33 -14.51
N TRP A 101 0.68 -6.87 -13.80
CA TRP A 101 0.37 -8.29 -13.79
C TRP A 101 -0.74 -8.54 -14.81
N VAL A 102 -0.37 -9.11 -15.97
CA VAL A 102 -1.28 -9.27 -17.13
C VAL A 102 -2.28 -10.40 -16.87
N GLN A 103 -3.57 -10.11 -17.03
CA GLN A 103 -4.69 -11.03 -16.83
C GLN A 103 -5.15 -11.63 -18.17
N SER A 104 -5.98 -12.71 -18.11
CA SER A 104 -6.49 -13.40 -19.30
C SER A 104 -7.63 -12.68 -20.02
N ASP A 105 -8.24 -11.69 -19.41
CA ASP A 105 -9.42 -10.94 -19.88
C ASP A 105 -9.09 -9.63 -20.62
N GLY A 106 -7.84 -9.43 -20.97
CA GLY A 106 -7.37 -8.18 -21.57
C GLY A 106 -7.17 -7.04 -20.56
N MET A 107 -7.19 -7.37 -19.27
CA MET A 107 -6.93 -6.46 -18.16
C MET A 107 -5.53 -6.71 -17.59
N ALA A 108 -5.08 -5.81 -16.75
CA ALA A 108 -3.93 -6.02 -15.89
C ALA A 108 -4.15 -5.39 -14.52
N ILE A 109 -3.54 -5.96 -13.50
CA ILE A 109 -3.37 -5.26 -12.24
C ILE A 109 -2.11 -4.42 -12.37
N ARG A 110 -2.28 -3.11 -12.30
CA ARG A 110 -1.19 -2.13 -12.33
C ARG A 110 -0.80 -1.73 -10.93
N TYR A 111 0.48 -1.82 -10.62
CA TYR A 111 1.07 -1.42 -9.36
C TYR A 111 2.03 -0.25 -9.58
N PRO A 112 2.02 0.79 -8.74
CA PRO A 112 3.05 1.80 -8.74
C PRO A 112 4.35 1.21 -8.20
N ILE A 113 5.47 1.59 -8.79
CA ILE A 113 6.79 1.14 -8.37
C ILE A 113 7.77 2.30 -8.23
N ALA A 114 8.85 2.06 -7.50
CA ALA A 114 10.05 2.86 -7.62
C ALA A 114 11.15 2.05 -8.32
N VAL A 115 11.98 2.74 -9.08
CA VAL A 115 13.10 2.13 -9.79
C VAL A 115 14.41 2.68 -9.23
N GLY A 116 15.11 1.85 -8.46
CA GLY A 116 16.43 2.19 -7.94
C GLY A 116 17.49 2.19 -9.04
N ARG A 117 18.70 2.67 -8.70
CA ARG A 117 19.84 2.77 -9.66
C ARG A 117 20.21 1.41 -10.27
N GLU A 118 20.17 0.36 -9.47
CA GLU A 118 20.40 -1.01 -9.94
C GLU A 118 19.29 -1.46 -10.90
N GLY A 119 18.05 -1.14 -10.61
CA GLY A 119 16.88 -1.50 -11.44
C GLY A 119 16.87 -0.85 -12.82
N ARG A 120 17.51 0.32 -12.99
CA ARG A 120 17.62 0.99 -14.29
C ARG A 120 18.46 0.20 -15.32
N GLY A 121 19.36 -0.64 -14.86
CA GLY A 121 20.12 -1.55 -15.72
C GLY A 121 19.36 -2.79 -16.13
N MET A 122 18.19 -3.02 -15.56
CA MET A 122 17.36 -4.18 -15.89
C MET A 122 16.75 -4.01 -17.28
N SER A 123 16.92 -5.03 -18.13
CA SER A 123 16.40 -5.06 -19.48
C SER A 123 16.09 -6.48 -19.93
N GLY A 124 15.24 -6.61 -20.95
CA GLY A 124 14.87 -7.90 -21.54
C GLY A 124 14.00 -8.75 -20.63
N GLU A 125 14.19 -10.06 -20.68
CA GLU A 125 13.34 -11.03 -20.00
C GLU A 125 14.08 -11.73 -18.87
N THR A 126 13.36 -11.98 -17.78
CA THR A 126 13.77 -12.78 -16.63
C THR A 126 12.62 -13.66 -16.16
N VAL A 127 12.89 -14.55 -15.20
CA VAL A 127 11.89 -15.48 -14.65
C VAL A 127 11.99 -15.46 -13.13
N ILE A 128 10.86 -15.43 -12.43
CA ILE A 128 10.82 -15.58 -10.98
C ILE A 128 11.14 -17.03 -10.62
N ARG A 129 12.25 -17.26 -9.91
CA ARG A 129 12.66 -18.61 -9.47
C ARG A 129 12.62 -18.80 -7.95
N ARG A 130 12.57 -17.71 -7.21
CA ARG A 130 12.51 -17.73 -5.74
C ARG A 130 11.60 -16.61 -5.25
N LYS A 131 10.86 -16.90 -4.19
CA LYS A 131 9.98 -15.98 -3.48
C LYS A 131 10.32 -16.07 -2.00
N VAL A 132 10.44 -14.95 -1.31
CA VAL A 132 10.75 -14.91 0.13
C VAL A 132 9.85 -13.92 0.83
N GLU A 133 9.26 -14.36 1.94
CA GLU A 133 8.51 -13.53 2.86
C GLU A 133 9.46 -12.92 3.88
N TRP A 134 9.26 -11.68 4.21
CA TRP A 134 10.05 -10.91 5.18
C TRP A 134 11.56 -11.15 5.05
N PRO A 135 12.14 -10.92 3.86
CA PRO A 135 13.55 -11.20 3.63
C PRO A 135 14.45 -10.30 4.45
N GLY A 136 15.54 -10.85 4.99
CA GLY A 136 16.66 -10.07 5.46
C GLY A 136 17.39 -9.40 4.29
N TRP A 137 18.12 -8.35 4.56
CA TRP A 137 18.86 -7.59 3.58
C TRP A 137 20.32 -7.45 3.99
N THR A 138 21.23 -7.63 3.04
CA THR A 138 22.66 -7.37 3.21
C THR A 138 23.14 -6.55 2.02
N PRO A 139 23.89 -5.46 2.24
CA PRO A 139 24.46 -4.67 1.15
C PRO A 139 25.34 -5.53 0.26
N THR A 140 25.20 -5.33 -1.04
CA THR A 140 26.12 -6.01 -1.99
C THR A 140 27.54 -5.46 -1.86
N ALA A 141 28.53 -6.24 -2.27
CA ALA A 141 29.93 -5.78 -2.31
C ALA A 141 30.10 -4.50 -3.15
N ASN A 142 29.29 -4.34 -4.20
CA ASN A 142 29.26 -3.12 -5.01
C ASN A 142 28.74 -1.90 -4.25
N MET A 143 27.68 -2.06 -3.47
CA MET A 143 27.13 -0.98 -2.61
C MET A 143 28.16 -0.56 -1.56
N LEU A 144 28.75 -1.52 -0.86
CA LEU A 144 29.81 -1.26 0.14
C LEU A 144 31.01 -0.53 -0.46
N ARG A 145 31.39 -0.88 -1.68
CA ARG A 145 32.53 -0.24 -2.36
C ARG A 145 32.20 1.17 -2.86
N ARG A 146 31.02 1.39 -3.40
CA ARG A 146 30.62 2.68 -4.01
C ARG A 146 30.25 3.73 -2.98
N GLU A 147 29.55 3.31 -1.93
CA GLU A 147 28.97 4.24 -0.92
C GLU A 147 29.20 3.66 0.49
N PRO A 148 30.47 3.53 0.92
CA PRO A 148 30.82 2.93 2.20
C PRO A 148 30.24 3.69 3.39
N ALA A 149 30.07 5.00 3.28
CA ALA A 149 29.48 5.82 4.35
C ALA A 149 28.00 5.51 4.58
N ILE A 150 27.26 5.08 3.53
CA ILE A 150 25.85 4.72 3.61
C ILE A 150 25.69 3.27 4.00
N TYR A 151 26.40 2.36 3.36
CA TYR A 151 26.15 0.92 3.49
C TYR A 151 27.10 0.21 4.47
N GLY A 152 28.26 0.80 4.78
CA GLY A 152 29.22 0.21 5.72
C GLY A 152 28.62 -0.14 7.09
N PRO A 153 27.82 0.72 7.72
CA PRO A 153 27.15 0.41 8.98
C PRO A 153 26.22 -0.81 8.93
N PHE A 154 25.77 -1.20 7.73
CA PHE A 154 24.88 -2.34 7.52
C PHE A 154 25.59 -3.57 6.94
N ALA A 155 26.92 -3.61 6.93
CA ALA A 155 27.68 -4.72 6.36
C ALA A 155 27.34 -6.08 6.99
N GLY A 156 26.90 -6.09 8.27
CA GLY A 156 26.39 -7.27 8.97
C GLY A 156 24.97 -7.70 8.57
N GLY A 157 24.31 -6.94 7.73
CA GLY A 157 22.92 -7.16 7.31
C GLY A 157 21.89 -6.59 8.26
N VAL A 158 20.64 -6.51 7.77
CA VAL A 158 19.44 -6.18 8.53
C VAL A 158 18.52 -7.40 8.47
N PRO A 159 18.10 -7.96 9.60
CA PRO A 159 17.16 -9.09 9.63
C PRO A 159 15.84 -8.76 8.93
N GLY A 160 15.09 -9.79 8.54
CA GLY A 160 13.75 -9.64 8.00
C GLY A 160 12.80 -8.96 8.97
N GLY A 161 11.84 -8.22 8.46
CA GLY A 161 10.85 -7.49 9.23
C GLY A 161 10.63 -6.07 8.77
N LEU A 162 9.93 -5.27 9.58
CA LEU A 162 9.50 -3.91 9.22
C LEU A 162 10.65 -2.94 8.94
N ALA A 163 11.83 -3.19 9.53
CA ALA A 163 13.03 -2.37 9.31
C ALA A 163 13.84 -2.79 8.07
N SER A 164 13.55 -3.95 7.49
CA SER A 164 14.27 -4.44 6.30
C SER A 164 14.01 -3.56 5.08
N PRO A 165 15.04 -3.10 4.37
CA PRO A 165 14.86 -2.36 3.11
C PRO A 165 14.16 -3.14 2.01
N LEU A 166 14.13 -4.49 2.10
CA LEU A 166 13.40 -5.35 1.16
C LEU A 166 11.91 -5.48 1.49
N GLY A 167 11.47 -4.93 2.63
CA GLY A 167 10.08 -4.96 3.05
C GLY A 167 9.52 -6.36 3.25
N ALA A 168 8.20 -6.48 3.05
CA ALA A 168 7.46 -7.70 3.39
C ALA A 168 7.69 -8.88 2.43
N ARG A 169 8.03 -8.65 1.19
CA ARG A 169 8.20 -9.69 0.13
C ARG A 169 9.33 -9.36 -0.81
N ALA A 170 10.00 -10.41 -1.31
CA ALA A 170 10.92 -10.31 -2.43
C ALA A 170 10.73 -11.45 -3.43
N LEU A 171 10.68 -11.09 -4.71
CA LEU A 171 10.64 -11.99 -5.86
C LEU A 171 11.98 -11.88 -6.60
N TYR A 172 12.71 -12.98 -6.66
CA TYR A 172 14.07 -13.06 -7.18
C TYR A 172 14.07 -13.43 -8.66
N LEU A 173 14.74 -12.62 -9.47
CA LEU A 173 14.70 -12.71 -10.92
C LEU A 173 15.95 -13.41 -11.46
N TYR A 174 15.72 -14.41 -12.30
CA TYR A 174 16.77 -15.26 -12.87
C TYR A 174 16.77 -15.16 -14.39
N ARG A 175 17.95 -15.30 -14.99
CA ARG A 175 18.14 -15.38 -16.46
C ARG A 175 19.08 -16.52 -16.78
N GLY A 176 18.66 -17.44 -17.66
CA GLY A 176 19.48 -18.60 -18.01
C GLY A 176 19.88 -19.48 -16.81
N GLY A 177 19.01 -19.59 -15.81
CA GLY A 177 19.27 -20.35 -14.59
C GLY A 177 20.15 -19.65 -13.54
N ARG A 178 20.66 -18.45 -13.83
CA ARG A 178 21.52 -17.67 -12.92
C ARG A 178 20.73 -16.55 -12.27
N ASP A 179 21.00 -16.28 -11.00
CA ASP A 179 20.50 -15.12 -10.29
C ASP A 179 21.03 -13.84 -10.95
N THR A 180 20.12 -12.92 -11.29
CA THR A 180 20.48 -11.63 -11.90
C THR A 180 20.80 -10.56 -10.87
N TYR A 181 20.61 -10.84 -9.60
CA TYR A 181 20.60 -9.88 -8.50
C TYR A 181 19.50 -8.79 -8.61
N TYR A 182 18.61 -8.88 -9.60
CA TYR A 182 17.41 -8.04 -9.64
C TYR A 182 16.30 -8.67 -8.82
N ARG A 183 15.55 -7.80 -8.13
CA ARG A 183 14.44 -8.17 -7.25
C ARG A 183 13.26 -7.24 -7.50
N ILE A 184 12.05 -7.79 -7.41
CA ILE A 184 10.84 -7.03 -7.16
C ILE A 184 10.55 -7.22 -5.67
N HIS A 185 10.45 -6.13 -4.90
CA HIS A 185 10.37 -6.24 -3.45
C HIS A 185 9.57 -5.11 -2.81
N GLY A 186 9.13 -5.32 -1.58
CA GLY A 186 8.54 -4.28 -0.75
C GLY A 186 9.54 -3.19 -0.37
N THR A 187 9.12 -2.23 0.42
CA THR A 187 10.02 -1.19 0.95
C THR A 187 9.55 -0.66 2.28
N ASN A 188 10.47 -0.22 3.11
CA ASN A 188 10.24 0.63 4.27
C ASN A 188 10.29 2.13 3.93
N ASP A 189 10.68 2.50 2.69
CA ASP A 189 10.70 3.87 2.18
C ASP A 189 9.54 4.08 1.20
N MET A 190 8.36 4.38 1.72
CA MET A 190 7.14 4.59 0.94
C MET A 190 7.20 5.83 0.05
N SER A 191 7.96 6.87 0.44
CA SER A 191 8.08 8.12 -0.31
C SER A 191 8.74 7.95 -1.67
N SER A 192 9.49 6.86 -1.85
CA SER A 192 10.17 6.54 -3.09
C SER A 192 9.23 6.07 -4.20
N ILE A 193 8.06 5.52 -3.87
CA ILE A 193 7.16 4.94 -4.87
C ILE A 193 6.64 6.00 -5.85
N GLY A 194 6.73 5.69 -7.14
CA GLY A 194 6.44 6.62 -8.24
C GLY A 194 7.66 7.41 -8.73
N ASN A 195 8.82 7.22 -8.13
CA ASN A 195 10.04 7.95 -8.41
C ASN A 195 11.21 7.03 -8.83
N SER A 196 12.34 7.66 -9.14
CA SER A 196 13.62 6.99 -9.41
C SER A 196 14.65 7.39 -8.35
N GLY A 197 15.77 6.69 -8.32
CA GLY A 197 16.88 7.04 -7.42
C GLY A 197 17.04 6.04 -6.28
N SER A 198 17.95 6.35 -5.35
CA SER A 198 18.38 5.49 -4.24
C SER A 198 18.86 4.09 -4.68
N ALA A 199 19.08 3.20 -3.72
CA ALA A 199 19.45 1.81 -3.98
C ALA A 199 18.21 0.95 -4.25
N GLY A 200 18.45 -0.27 -4.71
CA GLY A 200 17.43 -1.27 -4.93
C GLY A 200 17.01 -1.40 -6.40
N CYS A 201 16.25 -2.44 -6.66
CA CYS A 201 15.83 -2.77 -8.02
C CYS A 201 14.45 -2.20 -8.32
N ILE A 202 13.41 -2.97 -8.05
CA ILE A 202 12.03 -2.57 -8.28
C ILE A 202 11.31 -2.61 -6.94
N ARG A 203 10.99 -1.43 -6.40
CA ARG A 203 10.35 -1.29 -5.07
C ARG A 203 8.86 -1.09 -5.21
N MET A 204 8.10 -1.67 -4.29
CA MET A 204 6.65 -1.58 -4.19
C MET A 204 6.24 -1.18 -2.77
N PHE A 205 5.07 -0.60 -2.58
CA PHE A 205 4.46 -0.60 -1.24
C PHE A 205 4.39 -2.03 -0.72
N ASN A 206 4.58 -2.23 0.58
CA ASN A 206 4.52 -3.59 1.15
C ASN A 206 3.16 -4.26 0.90
N HIS A 207 2.06 -3.51 0.95
CA HIS A 207 0.72 -3.98 0.61
C HIS A 207 0.63 -4.52 -0.82
N ASP A 208 1.26 -3.83 -1.76
CA ASP A 208 1.29 -4.23 -3.17
C ASP A 208 2.24 -5.41 -3.40
N ALA A 209 3.35 -5.44 -2.69
CA ALA A 209 4.30 -6.55 -2.78
C ALA A 209 3.68 -7.87 -2.25
N ILE A 210 2.89 -7.81 -1.17
CA ILE A 210 2.13 -8.96 -0.65
C ILE A 210 1.09 -9.40 -1.68
N ASP A 211 0.25 -8.48 -2.17
CA ASP A 211 -0.78 -8.78 -3.16
C ASP A 211 -0.20 -9.42 -4.44
N LEU A 212 0.90 -8.88 -4.97
CA LEU A 212 1.57 -9.44 -6.14
C LEU A 212 2.19 -10.82 -5.84
N PHE A 213 2.83 -10.95 -4.69
CA PHE A 213 3.47 -12.20 -4.25
C PHE A 213 2.46 -13.35 -4.19
N ASP A 214 1.28 -13.12 -3.64
CA ASP A 214 0.25 -14.15 -3.50
C ASP A 214 -0.34 -14.59 -4.85
N ARG A 215 -0.37 -13.68 -5.84
CA ARG A 215 -0.93 -13.92 -7.17
C ARG A 215 0.01 -14.66 -8.10
N VAL A 216 1.32 -14.38 -8.03
CA VAL A 216 2.25 -14.84 -9.06
C VAL A 216 2.94 -16.15 -8.68
N PRO A 217 2.89 -17.19 -9.53
CA PRO A 217 3.59 -18.44 -9.28
C PRO A 217 5.09 -18.33 -9.60
N LEU A 218 5.87 -19.29 -9.08
CA LEU A 218 7.23 -19.51 -9.57
C LEU A 218 7.18 -19.86 -11.07
N GLY A 219 8.18 -19.42 -11.82
CA GLY A 219 8.22 -19.57 -13.28
C GLY A 219 7.58 -18.42 -14.04
N THR A 220 6.95 -17.46 -13.35
CA THR A 220 6.40 -16.26 -13.99
C THR A 220 7.47 -15.49 -14.75
N ARG A 221 7.18 -15.20 -16.04
CA ARG A 221 8.01 -14.33 -16.89
C ARG A 221 7.91 -12.89 -16.42
N VAL A 222 9.05 -12.20 -16.46
CA VAL A 222 9.13 -10.75 -16.17
C VAL A 222 9.85 -10.08 -17.32
N VAL A 223 9.17 -9.14 -17.97
CA VAL A 223 9.66 -8.42 -19.15
C VAL A 223 9.78 -6.94 -18.81
N VAL A 224 10.86 -6.31 -19.24
CA VAL A 224 11.09 -4.88 -19.02
C VAL A 224 10.80 -4.12 -20.31
N ARG A 225 9.92 -3.14 -20.22
CA ARG A 225 9.48 -2.28 -21.29
C ARG A 225 10.60 -1.30 -21.69
N THR A 226 10.74 -1.04 -22.99
CA THR A 226 11.63 0.01 -23.48
C THR A 226 11.01 1.39 -23.29
N TYR A 227 11.83 2.45 -23.37
CA TYR A 227 11.30 3.82 -23.30
C TYR A 227 10.33 4.12 -24.46
N ALA A 228 10.68 3.68 -25.66
CA ALA A 228 9.81 3.87 -26.83
C ALA A 228 8.43 3.20 -26.64
N ASP A 229 8.42 2.00 -26.06
CA ASP A 229 7.17 1.31 -25.74
C ASP A 229 6.39 2.02 -24.63
N SER A 230 7.09 2.52 -23.62
CA SER A 230 6.46 3.30 -22.55
C SER A 230 5.78 4.55 -23.10
N VAL A 231 6.48 5.35 -23.90
CA VAL A 231 5.89 6.54 -24.55
C VAL A 231 4.67 6.19 -25.40
N ARG A 232 4.78 5.11 -26.19
CA ARG A 232 3.69 4.70 -27.09
C ARG A 232 2.45 4.21 -26.35
N ILE A 233 2.63 3.54 -25.21
CA ILE A 233 1.54 2.90 -24.46
C ILE A 233 0.96 3.85 -23.40
N GLU A 234 1.82 4.52 -22.63
CA GLU A 234 1.43 5.38 -21.50
C GLU A 234 1.29 6.86 -21.90
N GLY A 235 1.86 7.25 -23.03
CA GLY A 235 2.04 8.63 -23.40
C GLY A 235 3.28 9.28 -22.76
N GLU A 236 3.74 10.37 -23.37
CA GLU A 236 4.99 11.04 -23.00
C GLU A 236 4.98 11.53 -21.54
N ALA A 237 3.86 12.05 -21.06
CA ALA A 237 3.75 12.59 -19.72
C ALA A 237 3.95 11.50 -18.65
N LEU A 238 3.35 10.32 -18.81
CA LEU A 238 3.54 9.22 -17.86
C LEU A 238 4.89 8.53 -18.04
N ALA A 239 5.38 8.37 -19.27
CA ALA A 239 6.70 7.78 -19.53
C ALA A 239 7.87 8.61 -18.93
N ASN A 240 7.62 9.88 -18.59
CA ASN A 240 8.60 10.75 -17.95
C ASN A 240 8.20 11.14 -16.52
N ARG A 241 7.26 10.43 -15.91
CA ARG A 241 6.81 10.76 -14.55
C ARG A 241 7.86 10.43 -13.48
N GLY A 242 7.70 11.07 -12.35
CA GLY A 242 8.55 10.92 -11.18
C GLY A 242 9.84 11.72 -11.30
N VAL A 243 10.52 11.83 -10.18
CA VAL A 243 11.78 12.56 -10.06
C VAL A 243 12.90 11.65 -9.64
N GLU A 244 14.13 12.06 -9.88
CA GLU A 244 15.31 11.41 -9.31
C GLU A 244 15.45 11.83 -7.85
N LEU A 245 15.32 10.88 -6.94
CA LEU A 245 15.48 11.13 -5.50
C LEU A 245 16.96 11.00 -5.11
N PRO A 246 17.44 11.83 -4.19
CA PRO A 246 18.78 11.67 -3.63
C PRO A 246 18.88 10.35 -2.84
N PRO A 247 20.12 9.87 -2.60
CA PRO A 247 20.33 8.76 -1.68
C PRO A 247 19.77 9.09 -0.30
N VAL A 248 19.02 8.16 0.27
CA VAL A 248 18.49 8.29 1.63
C VAL A 248 19.56 7.80 2.61
N TYR A 249 19.99 8.71 3.49
CA TYR A 249 20.81 8.33 4.63
C TYR A 249 19.90 7.88 5.77
N VAL A 250 20.04 6.63 6.15
CA VAL A 250 19.28 6.05 7.27
C VAL A 250 20.21 5.92 8.45
N ASP A 251 19.77 6.38 9.61
CA ASP A 251 20.55 6.21 10.86
C ASP A 251 20.59 4.73 11.26
N PRO A 252 21.77 4.10 11.27
CA PRO A 252 21.93 2.70 11.63
C PRO A 252 21.43 2.39 13.04
N GLN A 253 21.57 3.33 13.99
CA GLN A 253 21.11 3.13 15.37
C GLN A 253 19.59 3.00 15.42
N GLN A 254 18.86 3.79 14.64
CA GLN A 254 17.40 3.71 14.56
C GLN A 254 16.96 2.38 13.95
N VAL A 255 17.64 1.91 12.90
CA VAL A 255 17.31 0.62 12.25
C VAL A 255 17.52 -0.53 13.22
N TYR A 256 18.68 -0.61 13.87
CA TYR A 256 18.97 -1.71 14.79
C TYR A 256 18.15 -1.62 16.10
N ALA A 257 17.77 -0.42 16.55
CA ALA A 257 16.82 -0.25 17.64
C ALA A 257 15.42 -0.76 17.26
N ALA A 258 14.97 -0.49 16.04
CA ALA A 258 13.70 -1.03 15.53
C ALA A 258 13.71 -2.57 15.42
N VAL A 259 14.83 -3.15 14.95
CA VAL A 259 15.04 -4.61 14.95
C VAL A 259 15.01 -5.18 16.36
N ALA A 260 15.69 -4.56 17.32
CA ALA A 260 15.69 -5.01 18.72
C ALA A 260 14.28 -4.94 19.35
N ALA A 261 13.53 -3.88 19.08
CA ALA A 261 12.15 -3.73 19.54
C ALA A 261 11.22 -4.78 18.90
N GLN A 262 11.41 -5.11 17.65
CA GLN A 262 10.69 -6.19 16.94
C GLN A 262 10.97 -7.55 17.60
N ASN A 263 12.26 -7.89 17.81
CA ASN A 263 12.67 -9.15 18.43
C ASN A 263 12.16 -9.29 19.87
N ALA A 264 12.08 -8.19 20.60
CA ALA A 264 11.53 -8.19 21.96
C ALA A 264 10.02 -8.49 21.99
N ARG A 265 9.28 -8.10 20.94
CA ARG A 265 7.83 -8.36 20.81
C ARG A 265 7.52 -9.80 20.39
N HIS A 266 8.36 -10.40 19.55
CA HIS A 266 8.07 -11.65 18.86
C HIS A 266 8.92 -12.85 19.34
N GLY A 267 9.79 -12.66 20.33
CA GLY A 267 10.80 -13.66 20.67
C GLY A 267 11.92 -13.70 19.60
N ASN A 268 13.01 -14.36 19.92
CA ASN A 268 14.20 -14.39 19.08
C ASN A 268 13.91 -15.02 17.70
N LEU A 269 13.61 -14.19 16.69
CA LEU A 269 13.58 -14.61 15.28
C LEU A 269 15.02 -14.71 14.75
N ASN A 270 15.73 -15.70 15.23
CA ASN A 270 17.13 -15.93 14.85
C ASN A 270 17.29 -16.70 13.52
N ASP A 271 16.23 -16.88 12.74
CA ASP A 271 16.27 -17.76 11.58
C ASP A 271 15.98 -17.03 10.26
N GLY A 272 16.83 -16.12 9.82
CA GLY A 272 16.60 -15.46 8.54
C GLY A 272 17.77 -14.73 7.91
N VAL A 273 18.90 -14.61 8.59
CA VAL A 273 20.11 -14.16 7.89
C VAL A 273 20.68 -15.37 7.15
N VAL A 274 20.07 -15.72 6.04
CA VAL A 274 20.72 -16.60 5.08
C VAL A 274 21.88 -15.79 4.52
N ASN A 275 23.10 -16.15 4.90
CA ASN A 275 24.32 -15.66 4.30
C ASN A 275 24.28 -15.97 2.80
N GLU A 276 23.70 -15.10 1.98
CA GLU A 276 23.88 -15.11 0.54
C GLU A 276 25.10 -14.28 0.16
N VAL A 277 26.26 -14.73 0.61
CA VAL A 277 27.54 -14.37 0.00
C VAL A 277 28.02 -15.62 -0.71
N ARG A 278 27.74 -15.72 -2.00
CA ARG A 278 28.61 -16.39 -3.01
C ARG A 278 28.27 -15.89 -4.39
#